data_5b8e844abce983e6caf5e8d88513c561
#
_entry.id   5b8e844abce983e6caf5e8d88513c561
#
_cell.length_a   1.000
_cell.length_b   1.000
_cell.length_c   1.000
_cell.angle_alpha   90.00
_cell.angle_beta   90.00
_cell.angle_gamma   90.00
#
_symmetry.space_group_name_H-M   'P 1'
#
loop_
_entity.id
_entity.type
_entity.pdbx_description
1 polymer ?
#
loop_
_entity_poly.entity_id
_entity_poly.type
_entity_poly.pdbx_seq_one_letter_code
_entity_poly.pdbx_strand_id
1 'polypeptide(L)'
;MDQAFIPAIFMRGGSSKGVFFHNRDLPTDRAVQDAIFLSVLGSPDPYGRQLDGMGGGISSLSKAVIIGPPTHPDADVDYLFAQVAVDKPIVDWSSNCGNLSSAVGPFAVDEGLVRVADGEALVRIHQVNTKRIIHARFPVQGGKAVTAGDFTMAGVSGTGARIRLDFLAPGGGATGRLLPSGKPVDVLHHAGRSYAASLIDAANACVFLDARELGLTGTESPDAIEADPARMALLDALRRQAGVMMGLAASPEAVGLALPKIAVVAPPAAYRALDGASLGAESHDIAVRMISMERAHRAVPLTGAMCLGVDSRIPGSVPHQLAGPPARADETRVANPSGILSVGAE
;
A
#
# COMPACT_ATOMS: atom_id res chain seq x y z
N MET A 1 6.65 -3.70 -33.15
CA MET A 1 7.98 -3.68 -32.48
C MET A 1 8.51 -5.09 -32.50
N ASP A 2 9.76 -5.26 -32.84
CA ASP A 2 10.42 -6.54 -32.70
C ASP A 2 10.49 -6.93 -31.21
N GLN A 3 10.56 -8.23 -30.95
CA GLN A 3 10.67 -8.75 -29.59
C GLN A 3 11.92 -8.20 -28.90
N ALA A 4 11.78 -7.75 -27.65
CA ALA A 4 12.91 -7.28 -26.83
C ALA A 4 12.99 -8.11 -25.54
N PHE A 5 14.22 -8.34 -25.06
CA PHE A 5 14.49 -9.02 -23.79
C PHE A 5 15.07 -8.01 -22.81
N ILE A 6 14.42 -7.86 -21.66
CA ILE A 6 14.87 -6.96 -20.58
C ILE A 6 15.10 -7.80 -19.34
N PRO A 7 16.31 -7.78 -18.73
CA PRO A 7 16.58 -8.47 -17.47
C PRO A 7 15.66 -7.97 -16.37
N ALA A 8 15.01 -8.89 -15.65
CA ALA A 8 14.10 -8.55 -14.58
C ALA A 8 13.99 -9.68 -13.56
N ILE A 9 13.62 -9.35 -12.33
CA ILE A 9 13.39 -10.30 -11.26
C ILE A 9 11.97 -10.19 -10.77
N PHE A 10 11.25 -11.32 -10.73
CA PHE A 10 9.91 -11.37 -10.22
C PHE A 10 9.94 -11.69 -8.73
N MET A 11 9.48 -10.76 -7.89
CA MET A 11 9.57 -10.89 -6.44
C MET A 11 8.23 -10.64 -5.76
N ARG A 12 8.07 -11.29 -4.60
CA ARG A 12 7.04 -10.96 -3.62
C ARG A 12 7.64 -10.04 -2.55
N GLY A 13 6.91 -8.98 -2.21
CA GLY A 13 7.15 -8.16 -1.03
C GLY A 13 5.87 -8.03 -0.24
N GLY A 14 5.87 -8.44 1.05
CA GLY A 14 4.66 -8.48 1.85
C GLY A 14 3.53 -9.27 1.18
N SER A 15 2.34 -8.70 1.11
CA SER A 15 1.16 -9.25 0.40
C SER A 15 1.04 -8.77 -1.06
N SER A 16 2.13 -8.29 -1.65
CA SER A 16 2.19 -7.88 -3.07
C SER A 16 3.28 -8.64 -3.81
N LYS A 17 3.16 -8.72 -5.14
CA LYS A 17 4.23 -9.16 -6.04
C LYS A 17 4.40 -8.18 -7.18
N GLY A 18 5.59 -8.16 -7.78
CA GLY A 18 5.89 -7.27 -8.90
C GLY A 18 7.15 -7.66 -9.63
N VAL A 19 7.39 -7.01 -10.76
CA VAL A 19 8.58 -7.17 -11.58
C VAL A 19 9.57 -6.08 -11.21
N PHE A 20 10.79 -6.47 -10.82
CA PHE A 20 11.86 -5.59 -10.41
C PHE A 20 12.88 -5.48 -11.53
N PHE A 21 13.23 -4.25 -11.88
CA PHE A 21 14.21 -3.92 -12.90
C PHE A 21 15.37 -3.13 -12.30
N HIS A 22 16.57 -3.35 -12.81
CA HIS A 22 17.63 -2.39 -12.60
C HIS A 22 17.38 -1.14 -13.48
N ASN A 23 17.61 0.05 -12.93
CA ASN A 23 17.45 1.29 -13.67
C ASN A 23 18.34 1.36 -14.94
N ARG A 24 19.51 0.71 -14.93
CA ARG A 24 20.44 0.66 -16.07
C ARG A 24 19.92 -0.15 -17.26
N ASP A 25 18.96 -1.06 -17.03
CA ASP A 25 18.43 -1.99 -18.04
C ASP A 25 17.16 -1.45 -18.71
N LEU A 26 16.66 -0.30 -18.26
CA LEU A 26 15.47 0.36 -18.80
C LEU A 26 15.84 1.64 -19.57
N PRO A 27 15.08 1.97 -20.62
CA PRO A 27 15.17 3.30 -21.24
C PRO A 27 14.81 4.39 -20.26
N THR A 28 15.33 5.59 -20.45
CA THR A 28 15.06 6.75 -19.58
C THR A 28 13.73 7.45 -19.92
N ASP A 29 13.20 7.23 -21.11
CA ASP A 29 11.91 7.80 -21.53
C ASP A 29 10.76 7.14 -20.77
N ARG A 30 9.96 7.96 -20.09
CA ARG A 30 8.85 7.54 -19.26
C ARG A 30 7.75 6.84 -20.05
N ALA A 31 7.42 7.34 -21.24
CA ALA A 31 6.38 6.76 -22.07
C ALA A 31 6.79 5.35 -22.58
N VAL A 32 8.09 5.16 -22.83
CA VAL A 32 8.62 3.84 -23.19
C VAL A 32 8.60 2.89 -21.99
N GLN A 33 8.93 3.37 -20.79
CA GLN A 33 8.80 2.58 -19.55
C GLN A 33 7.35 2.16 -19.30
N ASP A 34 6.38 3.07 -19.51
CA ASP A 34 4.96 2.76 -19.37
C ASP A 34 4.53 1.67 -20.34
N ALA A 35 4.94 1.74 -21.60
CA ALA A 35 4.64 0.72 -22.60
C ALA A 35 5.24 -0.65 -22.23
N ILE A 36 6.47 -0.66 -21.73
CA ILE A 36 7.12 -1.89 -21.23
C ILE A 36 6.34 -2.48 -20.06
N PHE A 37 5.96 -1.66 -19.07
CA PHE A 37 5.28 -2.16 -17.87
C PHE A 37 3.86 -2.65 -18.17
N LEU A 38 3.13 -1.96 -19.05
CA LEU A 38 1.83 -2.43 -19.54
C LEU A 38 1.97 -3.80 -20.21
N SER A 39 2.94 -3.95 -21.11
CA SER A 39 3.19 -5.20 -21.82
C SER A 39 3.61 -6.33 -20.87
N VAL A 40 4.61 -6.09 -20.02
CA VAL A 40 5.15 -7.10 -19.10
C VAL A 40 4.08 -7.59 -18.11
N LEU A 41 3.16 -6.73 -17.70
CA LEU A 41 2.09 -7.11 -16.76
C LEU A 41 0.81 -7.60 -17.45
N GLY A 42 0.72 -7.51 -18.78
CA GLY A 42 -0.47 -7.92 -19.54
C GLY A 42 -1.65 -6.96 -19.34
N SER A 43 -1.38 -5.66 -19.41
CA SER A 43 -2.38 -4.59 -19.25
C SER A 43 -2.48 -3.74 -20.53
N PRO A 44 -3.68 -3.20 -20.84
CA PRO A 44 -4.96 -3.44 -20.18
C PRO A 44 -5.55 -4.81 -20.53
N ASP A 45 -6.12 -5.49 -19.54
CA ASP A 45 -6.84 -6.75 -19.76
C ASP A 45 -8.33 -6.59 -19.35
N PRO A 46 -9.26 -6.58 -20.31
CA PRO A 46 -10.68 -6.45 -20.03
C PRO A 46 -11.28 -7.66 -19.30
N TYR A 47 -10.57 -8.79 -19.29
CA TYR A 47 -10.97 -9.99 -18.55
C TYR A 47 -10.47 -9.98 -17.09
N GLY A 48 -9.66 -8.98 -16.71
CA GLY A 48 -9.15 -8.80 -15.34
C GLY A 48 -8.22 -9.93 -14.86
N ARG A 49 -7.54 -10.64 -15.75
CA ARG A 49 -6.68 -11.79 -15.43
C ARG A 49 -5.19 -11.53 -15.67
N GLN A 50 -4.88 -10.60 -16.57
CA GLN A 50 -3.50 -10.32 -17.03
C GLN A 50 -2.77 -11.59 -17.50
N LEU A 51 -3.50 -12.45 -18.26
CA LEU A 51 -3.01 -13.76 -18.67
C LEU A 51 -1.80 -13.66 -19.61
N ASP A 52 -1.75 -12.61 -20.42
CA ASP A 52 -0.67 -12.33 -21.38
C ASP A 52 0.50 -11.55 -20.73
N GLY A 53 0.69 -11.73 -19.42
CA GLY A 53 1.76 -11.06 -18.68
C GLY A 53 1.99 -11.64 -17.30
N MET A 54 2.84 -10.96 -16.53
CA MET A 54 3.24 -11.37 -15.17
C MET A 54 2.31 -10.82 -14.07
N GLY A 55 1.29 -10.06 -14.42
CA GLY A 55 0.29 -9.57 -13.49
C GLY A 55 -0.59 -10.70 -12.92
N GLY A 56 -1.51 -10.35 -12.03
CA GLY A 56 -2.38 -11.34 -11.38
C GLY A 56 -3.81 -10.85 -11.20
N GLY A 57 -4.27 -9.92 -12.05
CA GLY A 57 -5.67 -9.49 -12.13
C GLY A 57 -6.15 -8.58 -10.98
N ILE A 58 -5.31 -8.24 -10.02
CA ILE A 58 -5.63 -7.29 -8.94
C ILE A 58 -4.45 -6.35 -8.68
N SER A 59 -4.72 -5.19 -8.09
CA SER A 59 -3.73 -4.12 -7.90
C SER A 59 -2.50 -4.55 -7.08
N SER A 60 -2.66 -5.47 -6.11
CA SER A 60 -1.54 -5.99 -5.32
C SER A 60 -0.57 -6.89 -6.11
N LEU A 61 -1.00 -7.37 -7.26
CA LEU A 61 -0.27 -8.31 -8.12
C LEU A 61 0.10 -7.70 -9.49
N SER A 62 -0.13 -6.41 -9.70
CA SER A 62 0.10 -5.69 -10.97
C SER A 62 1.00 -4.48 -10.76
N LYS A 63 2.29 -4.72 -10.55
CA LYS A 63 3.26 -3.73 -10.08
C LYS A 63 4.61 -3.89 -10.75
N ALA A 64 5.28 -2.76 -11.00
CA ALA A 64 6.66 -2.71 -11.44
C ALA A 64 7.51 -1.87 -10.47
N VAL A 65 8.78 -2.19 -10.38
CA VAL A 65 9.75 -1.55 -9.50
C VAL A 65 11.04 -1.29 -10.27
N ILE A 66 11.60 -0.10 -10.13
CA ILE A 66 12.91 0.25 -10.65
C ILE A 66 13.84 0.50 -9.47
N ILE A 67 14.96 -0.21 -9.43
CA ILE A 67 16.03 -0.04 -8.43
C ILE A 67 17.28 0.51 -9.11
N GLY A 68 17.84 1.55 -8.52
CA GLY A 68 19.04 2.21 -9.05
C GLY A 68 20.00 2.70 -7.98
N PRO A 69 21.14 3.30 -8.39
CA PRO A 69 22.04 3.99 -7.48
C PRO A 69 21.29 5.09 -6.70
N PRO A 70 21.70 5.36 -5.44
CA PRO A 70 21.02 6.34 -4.61
C PRO A 70 21.21 7.77 -5.15
N THR A 71 20.13 8.54 -5.19
CA THR A 71 20.16 10.00 -5.45
C THR A 71 20.09 10.81 -4.17
N HIS A 72 19.82 10.16 -3.02
CA HIS A 72 19.81 10.78 -1.70
C HIS A 72 21.05 10.37 -0.89
N PRO A 73 21.74 11.30 -0.20
CA PRO A 73 23.01 11.01 0.51
C PRO A 73 22.85 10.01 1.66
N ASP A 74 21.68 9.91 2.26
CA ASP A 74 21.39 8.99 3.37
C ASP A 74 20.84 7.64 2.92
N ALA A 75 20.90 7.33 1.61
CA ALA A 75 20.39 6.08 1.06
C ALA A 75 21.50 5.22 0.44
N ASP A 76 21.25 3.93 0.35
CA ASP A 76 22.09 2.96 -0.32
C ASP A 76 21.58 2.64 -1.73
N VAL A 77 20.25 2.77 -1.95
CA VAL A 77 19.59 2.57 -3.25
C VAL A 77 18.39 3.49 -3.41
N ASP A 78 18.06 3.83 -4.66
CA ASP A 78 16.79 4.40 -5.05
C ASP A 78 15.78 3.30 -5.36
N TYR A 79 14.55 3.54 -4.93
CA TYR A 79 13.38 2.72 -5.21
C TYR A 79 12.30 3.58 -5.85
N LEU A 80 12.00 3.33 -7.12
CA LEU A 80 10.93 3.98 -7.86
C LEU A 80 9.83 2.95 -8.14
N PHE A 81 8.61 3.25 -7.73
CA PHE A 81 7.45 2.38 -7.80
C PHE A 81 6.49 2.80 -8.92
N ALA A 82 5.94 1.82 -9.63
CA ALA A 82 4.89 1.99 -10.63
C ALA A 82 3.71 1.06 -10.34
N GLN A 83 2.51 1.63 -10.18
CA GLN A 83 1.27 0.88 -10.09
C GLN A 83 0.66 0.76 -11.48
N VAL A 84 0.50 -0.45 -11.99
CA VAL A 84 -0.11 -0.70 -13.30
C VAL A 84 -1.58 -1.07 -13.11
N ALA A 85 -2.48 -0.33 -13.76
CA ALA A 85 -3.90 -0.65 -13.76
C ALA A 85 -4.14 -1.96 -14.53
N VAL A 86 -5.11 -2.77 -14.07
CA VAL A 86 -5.37 -4.08 -14.67
C VAL A 86 -6.12 -3.96 -16.00
N ASP A 87 -7.18 -3.13 -16.02
CA ASP A 87 -8.16 -3.01 -17.10
C ASP A 87 -8.06 -1.71 -17.90
N LYS A 88 -7.09 -0.85 -17.54
CA LYS A 88 -6.86 0.45 -18.19
C LYS A 88 -5.40 0.59 -18.61
N PRO A 89 -5.07 1.27 -19.72
CA PRO A 89 -3.68 1.51 -20.14
C PRO A 89 -3.03 2.63 -19.33
N ILE A 90 -2.97 2.45 -18.01
CA ILE A 90 -2.47 3.46 -17.05
C ILE A 90 -1.37 2.87 -16.19
N VAL A 91 -0.23 3.57 -16.15
CA VAL A 91 0.83 3.39 -15.16
C VAL A 91 0.83 4.60 -14.24
N ASP A 92 0.55 4.39 -12.96
CA ASP A 92 0.49 5.45 -11.95
C ASP A 92 1.77 5.48 -11.12
N TRP A 93 2.46 6.61 -11.16
CA TRP A 93 3.73 6.87 -10.48
C TRP A 93 3.58 7.72 -9.22
N SER A 94 2.35 8.07 -8.82
CA SER A 94 2.09 9.02 -7.74
C SER A 94 2.23 8.42 -6.34
N SER A 95 2.18 7.09 -6.23
CA SER A 95 2.07 6.40 -4.95
C SER A 95 3.34 5.61 -4.55
N ASN A 96 3.36 5.10 -3.34
CA ASN A 96 4.34 4.17 -2.80
C ASN A 96 3.69 2.81 -2.52
N CYS A 97 4.47 1.74 -2.63
CA CYS A 97 4.05 0.40 -2.22
C CYS A 97 4.91 -0.10 -1.05
N GLY A 98 4.40 0.07 0.19
CA GLY A 98 5.08 -0.42 1.39
C GLY A 98 5.31 -1.93 1.39
N ASN A 99 4.39 -2.71 0.81
CA ASN A 99 4.58 -4.16 0.67
C ASN A 99 5.81 -4.49 -0.17
N LEU A 100 5.96 -3.89 -1.38
CA LEU A 100 7.13 -4.13 -2.22
C LEU A 100 8.41 -3.50 -1.67
N SER A 101 8.31 -2.47 -0.81
CA SER A 101 9.48 -1.92 -0.12
C SER A 101 10.24 -3.00 0.67
N SER A 102 9.54 -4.04 1.17
CA SER A 102 10.21 -5.15 1.89
C SER A 102 11.09 -6.02 0.99
N ALA A 103 10.86 -6.03 -0.32
CA ALA A 103 11.68 -6.79 -1.26
C ALA A 103 12.89 -5.97 -1.77
N VAL A 104 12.90 -4.65 -1.59
CA VAL A 104 13.96 -3.77 -2.13
C VAL A 104 15.32 -4.04 -1.47
N GLY A 105 15.37 -4.16 -0.14
CA GLY A 105 16.60 -4.49 0.58
C GLY A 105 17.18 -5.84 0.15
N PRO A 106 16.41 -6.95 0.22
CA PRO A 106 16.82 -8.24 -0.31
C PRO A 106 17.29 -8.20 -1.77
N PHE A 107 16.53 -7.57 -2.66
CA PHE A 107 16.93 -7.37 -4.05
C PHE A 107 18.30 -6.69 -4.16
N ALA A 108 18.50 -5.59 -3.43
CA ALA A 108 19.73 -4.81 -3.49
C ALA A 108 20.96 -5.61 -3.04
N VAL A 109 20.82 -6.47 -2.03
CA VAL A 109 21.89 -7.37 -1.55
C VAL A 109 22.09 -8.52 -2.53
N ASP A 110 21.04 -9.19 -2.96
CA ASP A 110 21.11 -10.36 -3.84
C ASP A 110 21.65 -10.02 -5.23
N GLU A 111 21.36 -8.82 -5.74
CA GLU A 111 21.88 -8.31 -7.02
C GLU A 111 23.23 -7.58 -6.88
N GLY A 112 23.82 -7.55 -5.68
CA GLY A 112 25.13 -6.97 -5.44
C GLY A 112 25.20 -5.45 -5.53
N LEU A 113 24.05 -4.75 -5.45
CA LEU A 113 24.00 -3.29 -5.41
C LEU A 113 24.50 -2.76 -4.07
N VAL A 114 24.23 -3.50 -2.99
CA VAL A 114 24.65 -3.17 -1.62
C VAL A 114 25.40 -4.37 -1.05
N ARG A 115 26.57 -4.12 -0.46
CA ARG A 115 27.36 -5.14 0.25
C ARG A 115 27.16 -4.99 1.74
N VAL A 116 26.75 -6.07 2.39
CA VAL A 116 26.54 -6.16 3.84
C VAL A 116 27.22 -7.39 4.40
N ALA A 117 27.54 -7.37 5.69
CA ALA A 117 28.04 -8.54 6.40
C ALA A 117 26.90 -9.53 6.70
N ASP A 118 27.24 -10.79 6.96
CA ASP A 118 26.29 -11.78 7.48
C ASP A 118 25.73 -11.34 8.84
N GLY A 119 24.49 -11.69 9.10
CA GLY A 119 23.74 -11.29 10.29
C GLY A 119 22.55 -10.39 9.95
N GLU A 120 22.16 -9.49 10.84
CA GLU A 120 21.11 -8.50 10.56
C GLU A 120 21.66 -7.35 9.72
N ALA A 121 21.21 -7.26 8.48
CA ALA A 121 21.57 -6.18 7.57
C ALA A 121 20.62 -4.98 7.73
N LEU A 122 21.14 -3.79 7.44
CA LEU A 122 20.37 -2.56 7.24
C LEU A 122 20.63 -2.05 5.82
N VAL A 123 19.57 -1.92 5.02
CA VAL A 123 19.59 -1.22 3.74
C VAL A 123 18.73 0.01 3.83
N ARG A 124 19.31 1.17 3.52
CA ARG A 124 18.63 2.47 3.51
C ARG A 124 18.11 2.74 2.10
N ILE A 125 16.80 2.86 1.97
CA ILE A 125 16.10 2.96 0.70
C ILE A 125 15.57 4.39 0.56
N HIS A 126 15.95 5.10 -0.51
CA HIS A 126 15.26 6.33 -0.89
C HIS A 126 14.07 5.98 -1.77
N GLN A 127 12.88 6.15 -1.26
CA GLN A 127 11.63 5.99 -2.00
C GLN A 127 11.37 7.25 -2.84
N VAL A 128 11.66 7.16 -4.14
CA VAL A 128 11.73 8.32 -5.05
C VAL A 128 10.38 9.00 -5.23
N ASN A 129 9.27 8.24 -5.28
CA ASN A 129 7.93 8.81 -5.49
C ASN A 129 7.51 9.76 -4.35
N THR A 130 7.81 9.41 -3.10
CA THR A 130 7.43 10.19 -1.91
C THR A 130 8.60 10.97 -1.30
N LYS A 131 9.81 10.79 -1.83
CA LYS A 131 11.05 11.41 -1.33
C LYS A 131 11.30 11.14 0.16
N ARG A 132 11.07 9.88 0.59
CA ARG A 132 11.22 9.43 1.97
C ARG A 132 12.28 8.34 2.07
N ILE A 133 12.92 8.27 3.23
CA ILE A 133 13.87 7.21 3.55
C ILE A 133 13.13 6.09 4.29
N ILE A 134 13.41 4.86 3.86
CA ILE A 134 12.92 3.64 4.48
C ILE A 134 14.14 2.82 4.89
N HIS A 135 14.20 2.38 6.13
CA HIS A 135 15.19 1.44 6.62
C HIS A 135 14.63 0.03 6.55
N ALA A 136 15.26 -0.84 5.76
CA ALA A 136 14.93 -2.26 5.69
C ALA A 136 15.95 -3.06 6.49
N ARG A 137 15.49 -3.79 7.53
CA ARG A 137 16.30 -4.69 8.35
C ARG A 137 15.86 -6.12 8.11
N PHE A 138 16.82 -7.00 7.80
CA PHE A 138 16.55 -8.40 7.49
C PHE A 138 17.81 -9.24 7.64
N PRO A 139 17.69 -10.58 7.84
CA PRO A 139 18.85 -11.44 7.98
C PRO A 139 19.53 -11.70 6.64
N VAL A 140 20.86 -11.74 6.66
CA VAL A 140 21.74 -12.07 5.52
C VAL A 140 22.68 -13.20 5.92
N GLN A 141 22.92 -14.14 5.01
CA GLN A 141 23.86 -15.23 5.17
C GLN A 141 24.55 -15.56 3.84
N GLY A 142 25.85 -15.67 3.84
CA GLY A 142 26.65 -15.94 2.62
C GLY A 142 26.50 -14.84 1.57
N GLY A 143 26.28 -13.58 2.01
CA GLY A 143 26.10 -12.44 1.11
C GLY A 143 24.75 -12.42 0.39
N LYS A 144 23.76 -13.18 0.84
CA LYS A 144 22.39 -13.26 0.29
C LYS A 144 21.35 -13.06 1.39
N ALA A 145 20.21 -12.50 1.04
CA ALA A 145 19.10 -12.37 1.95
C ALA A 145 18.53 -13.74 2.34
N VAL A 146 18.33 -13.96 3.64
CA VAL A 146 17.72 -15.19 4.14
C VAL A 146 16.22 -15.15 3.84
N THR A 147 15.71 -16.23 3.22
CA THR A 147 14.28 -16.34 2.87
C THR A 147 13.51 -17.24 3.84
N ALA A 148 14.16 -18.23 4.45
CA ALA A 148 13.54 -19.14 5.41
C ALA A 148 13.39 -18.50 6.80
N GLY A 149 12.29 -18.77 7.48
CA GLY A 149 12.01 -18.26 8.82
C GLY A 149 10.61 -18.67 9.29
N ASP A 150 10.21 -18.21 10.46
CA ASP A 150 8.95 -18.52 11.13
C ASP A 150 7.91 -17.38 11.08
N PHE A 151 8.26 -16.25 10.46
CA PHE A 151 7.36 -15.10 10.37
C PHE A 151 6.19 -15.38 9.44
N THR A 152 4.96 -15.21 9.97
CA THR A 152 3.70 -15.31 9.24
C THR A 152 3.15 -13.94 8.90
N MET A 153 2.44 -13.84 7.77
CA MET A 153 1.78 -12.61 7.35
C MET A 153 0.36 -12.90 6.88
N ALA A 154 -0.61 -12.15 7.36
CA ALA A 154 -2.00 -12.24 6.93
C ALA A 154 -2.12 -12.08 5.40
N GLY A 155 -2.82 -13.02 4.74
CA GLY A 155 -3.00 -13.04 3.28
C GLY A 155 -1.83 -13.65 2.49
N VAL A 156 -0.84 -14.23 3.17
CA VAL A 156 0.29 -14.93 2.54
C VAL A 156 0.41 -16.31 3.16
N SER A 157 0.41 -17.35 2.32
CA SER A 157 0.59 -18.73 2.78
C SER A 157 2.05 -19.01 3.14
N GLY A 158 2.26 -19.89 4.14
CA GLY A 158 3.58 -20.30 4.61
C GLY A 158 4.24 -19.28 5.54
N THR A 159 5.54 -19.48 5.76
CA THR A 159 6.37 -18.65 6.63
C THR A 159 7.61 -18.17 5.88
N GLY A 160 8.33 -17.21 6.43
CA GLY A 160 9.57 -16.70 5.86
C GLY A 160 10.40 -15.90 6.86
N ALA A 161 11.56 -15.45 6.46
CA ALA A 161 12.36 -14.56 7.28
C ALA A 161 11.63 -13.21 7.47
N ARG A 162 11.71 -12.68 8.70
CA ARG A 162 11.10 -11.38 9.02
C ARG A 162 11.91 -10.25 8.40
N ILE A 163 11.20 -9.32 7.75
CA ILE A 163 11.77 -8.07 7.25
C ILE A 163 11.06 -6.93 8.00
N ARG A 164 11.84 -6.12 8.72
CA ARG A 164 11.35 -4.92 9.39
C ARG A 164 11.57 -3.70 8.49
N LEU A 165 10.53 -2.89 8.34
CA LEU A 165 10.60 -1.62 7.62
C LEU A 165 10.32 -0.47 8.60
N ASP A 166 11.24 0.49 8.68
CA ASP A 166 11.05 1.71 9.42
C ASP A 166 10.95 2.88 8.41
N PHE A 167 9.78 3.50 8.32
CA PHE A 167 9.54 4.66 7.44
C PHE A 167 9.88 5.94 8.23
N LEU A 168 10.94 6.61 7.84
CA LEU A 168 11.40 7.80 8.55
C LEU A 168 10.58 9.02 8.16
N ALA A 169 10.07 9.77 9.16
CA ALA A 169 9.27 10.96 8.97
C ALA A 169 8.19 10.79 7.87
N PRO A 170 7.28 9.81 7.99
CA PRO A 170 6.40 9.40 6.90
C PRO A 170 5.31 10.41 6.55
N GLY A 171 5.14 11.47 7.34
CA GLY A 171 4.08 12.46 7.15
C GLY A 171 4.30 13.35 5.93
N GLY A 172 3.24 13.61 5.17
CA GLY A 172 3.22 14.58 4.08
C GLY A 172 4.01 14.18 2.83
N GLY A 173 4.17 12.89 2.57
CA GLY A 173 4.93 12.42 1.41
C GLY A 173 4.32 12.82 0.06
N ALA A 174 3.00 12.85 -0.04
CA ALA A 174 2.28 13.22 -1.25
C ALA A 174 1.70 14.65 -1.20
N THR A 175 1.29 15.12 -0.01
CA THR A 175 0.53 16.37 0.17
C THR A 175 1.33 17.49 0.84
N GLY A 176 2.53 17.18 1.33
CA GLY A 176 3.39 18.12 2.06
C GLY A 176 3.06 18.27 3.55
N ARG A 177 1.95 17.70 4.05
CA ARG A 177 1.51 17.79 5.45
C ARG A 177 0.90 16.47 5.94
N LEU A 178 1.13 16.15 7.21
CA LEU A 178 0.53 14.99 7.86
C LEU A 178 -1.01 15.06 7.82
N LEU A 179 -1.57 16.20 8.20
CA LEU A 179 -2.99 16.53 8.05
C LEU A 179 -3.13 17.58 6.93
N PRO A 180 -3.48 17.19 5.70
CA PRO A 180 -3.51 18.11 4.56
C PRO A 180 -4.45 19.29 4.76
N SER A 181 -5.63 19.08 5.38
CA SER A 181 -6.59 20.13 5.72
C SER A 181 -6.23 20.90 7.01
N GLY A 182 -5.29 20.39 7.81
CA GLY A 182 -4.96 20.89 9.15
C GLY A 182 -5.96 20.46 10.24
N LYS A 183 -6.91 19.58 9.92
CA LYS A 183 -7.96 19.11 10.85
C LYS A 183 -7.90 17.59 11.01
N PRO A 184 -8.24 17.05 12.19
CA PRO A 184 -8.37 15.60 12.39
C PRO A 184 -9.61 15.00 11.71
N VAL A 185 -10.66 15.82 11.48
CA VAL A 185 -11.88 15.42 10.77
C VAL A 185 -12.32 16.55 9.85
N ASP A 186 -12.67 16.18 8.63
CA ASP A 186 -13.31 16.98 7.61
C ASP A 186 -14.71 16.43 7.31
N VAL A 187 -15.48 17.18 6.51
CA VAL A 187 -16.80 16.75 6.05
C VAL A 187 -16.79 16.64 4.54
N LEU A 188 -17.12 15.47 4.04
CA LEU A 188 -17.34 15.20 2.62
C LEU A 188 -18.85 15.20 2.34
N HIS A 189 -19.24 15.59 1.12
CA HIS A 189 -20.66 15.70 0.75
C HIS A 189 -20.95 14.87 -0.50
N HIS A 190 -22.05 14.11 -0.49
CA HIS A 190 -22.53 13.41 -1.67
C HIS A 190 -24.05 13.27 -1.62
N ALA A 191 -24.75 13.61 -2.70
CA ALA A 191 -26.21 13.47 -2.86
C ALA A 191 -27.01 13.99 -1.67
N GLY A 192 -26.64 15.17 -1.13
CA GLY A 192 -27.31 15.82 0.00
C GLY A 192 -27.00 15.24 1.38
N ARG A 193 -26.13 14.24 1.47
CA ARG A 193 -25.61 13.68 2.74
C ARG A 193 -24.21 14.18 3.04
N SER A 194 -23.91 14.25 4.33
CA SER A 194 -22.58 14.59 4.86
C SER A 194 -21.94 13.37 5.50
N TYR A 195 -20.63 13.23 5.34
CA TYR A 195 -19.83 12.11 5.84
C TYR A 195 -18.61 12.66 6.59
N ALA A 196 -18.42 12.27 7.84
CA ALA A 196 -17.21 12.60 8.58
C ALA A 196 -16.03 11.79 8.05
N ALA A 197 -14.91 12.44 7.77
CA ALA A 197 -13.74 11.80 7.20
C ALA A 197 -12.44 12.32 7.81
N SER A 198 -11.50 11.44 8.11
CA SER A 198 -10.12 11.83 8.40
C SER A 198 -9.30 11.79 7.11
N LEU A 199 -8.66 12.91 6.80
CA LEU A 199 -7.78 13.09 5.64
C LEU A 199 -6.34 13.15 6.15
N ILE A 200 -5.55 12.13 5.88
CA ILE A 200 -4.19 12.02 6.42
C ILE A 200 -3.20 11.53 5.37
N ASP A 201 -1.97 12.01 5.46
CA ASP A 201 -0.85 11.55 4.64
C ASP A 201 0.31 11.11 5.53
N ALA A 202 0.31 9.83 5.90
CA ALA A 202 1.38 9.17 6.66
C ALA A 202 1.79 7.88 5.95
N ALA A 203 2.96 7.85 5.33
CA ALA A 203 3.44 6.79 4.45
C ALA A 203 2.57 6.59 3.18
N ASN A 204 1.32 7.03 3.21
CA ASN A 204 0.40 7.10 2.07
C ASN A 204 -0.72 8.10 2.35
N ALA A 205 -1.23 8.76 1.31
CA ALA A 205 -2.41 9.62 1.43
C ALA A 205 -3.68 8.75 1.52
N CYS A 206 -4.42 8.87 2.63
CA CYS A 206 -5.59 8.06 2.92
C CYS A 206 -6.78 8.91 3.40
N VAL A 207 -7.97 8.36 3.16
CA VAL A 207 -9.26 8.87 3.65
C VAL A 207 -9.91 7.77 4.48
N PHE A 208 -10.24 8.06 5.73
CA PHE A 208 -10.90 7.11 6.64
C PHE A 208 -12.31 7.59 7.00
N LEU A 209 -13.29 6.71 6.84
CA LEU A 209 -14.71 6.93 7.10
C LEU A 209 -15.22 5.88 8.08
N ASP A 210 -16.17 6.24 8.93
CA ASP A 210 -16.88 5.26 9.75
C ASP A 210 -17.74 4.33 8.86
N ALA A 211 -17.53 3.02 8.98
CA ALA A 211 -18.27 2.02 8.21
C ALA A 211 -19.79 2.16 8.39
N ARG A 212 -20.25 2.53 9.59
CA ARG A 212 -21.67 2.68 9.92
C ARG A 212 -22.36 3.79 9.11
N GLU A 213 -21.63 4.87 8.76
CA GLU A 213 -22.18 5.95 7.93
C GLU A 213 -22.50 5.48 6.49
N LEU A 214 -21.90 4.38 6.07
CA LEU A 214 -22.06 3.76 4.75
C LEU A 214 -22.91 2.48 4.79
N GLY A 215 -23.53 2.18 5.95
CA GLY A 215 -24.32 0.96 6.14
C GLY A 215 -23.49 -0.31 6.12
N LEU A 216 -22.21 -0.21 6.53
CA LEU A 216 -21.28 -1.32 6.63
C LEU A 216 -20.97 -1.63 8.11
N THR A 217 -20.48 -2.84 8.34
CA THR A 217 -20.02 -3.29 9.67
C THR A 217 -18.51 -3.14 9.84
N GLY A 218 -17.75 -3.00 8.72
CA GLY A 218 -16.30 -3.05 8.69
C GLY A 218 -15.71 -4.47 8.68
N THR A 219 -16.58 -5.49 8.57
CA THR A 219 -16.19 -6.90 8.56
C THR A 219 -16.48 -7.61 7.24
N GLU A 220 -17.02 -6.89 6.27
CA GLU A 220 -17.38 -7.42 4.95
C GLU A 220 -16.18 -8.02 4.21
N SER A 221 -16.45 -9.04 3.38
CA SER A 221 -15.45 -9.52 2.42
C SER A 221 -15.25 -8.49 1.28
N PRO A 222 -14.10 -8.48 0.61
CA PRO A 222 -13.90 -7.64 -0.57
C PRO A 222 -14.96 -7.84 -1.62
N ASP A 223 -15.34 -9.08 -1.90
CA ASP A 223 -16.34 -9.42 -2.90
C ASP A 223 -17.74 -8.89 -2.51
N ALA A 224 -18.10 -8.88 -1.22
CA ALA A 224 -19.35 -8.30 -0.74
C ALA A 224 -19.40 -6.76 -0.88
N ILE A 225 -18.25 -6.08 -0.74
CA ILE A 225 -18.16 -4.65 -0.97
C ILE A 225 -18.29 -4.34 -2.47
N GLU A 226 -17.58 -5.07 -3.32
CA GLU A 226 -17.57 -4.89 -4.77
C GLU A 226 -18.91 -5.30 -5.43
N ALA A 227 -19.69 -6.17 -4.80
CA ALA A 227 -21.01 -6.58 -5.29
C ALA A 227 -22.06 -5.46 -5.27
N ASP A 228 -21.76 -4.31 -4.64
CA ASP A 228 -22.63 -3.11 -4.61
C ASP A 228 -22.00 -1.97 -5.44
N PRO A 229 -22.35 -1.83 -6.73
CA PRO A 229 -21.79 -0.79 -7.59
C PRO A 229 -22.13 0.63 -7.12
N ALA A 230 -23.29 0.83 -6.47
CA ALA A 230 -23.68 2.14 -5.97
C ALA A 230 -22.77 2.57 -4.80
N ARG A 231 -22.43 1.63 -3.92
CA ARG A 231 -21.46 1.85 -2.83
C ARG A 231 -20.07 2.13 -3.37
N MET A 232 -19.61 1.38 -4.35
CA MET A 232 -18.31 1.61 -4.98
C MET A 232 -18.24 3.00 -5.64
N ALA A 233 -19.31 3.42 -6.32
CA ALA A 233 -19.41 4.75 -6.92
C ALA A 233 -19.42 5.87 -5.85
N LEU A 234 -20.13 5.66 -4.73
CA LEU A 234 -20.13 6.59 -3.60
C LEU A 234 -18.72 6.74 -3.00
N LEU A 235 -18.04 5.62 -2.74
CA LEU A 235 -16.69 5.63 -2.20
C LEU A 235 -15.72 6.36 -3.15
N ASP A 236 -15.81 6.13 -4.47
CA ASP A 236 -14.96 6.85 -5.42
C ASP A 236 -15.28 8.35 -5.49
N ALA A 237 -16.56 8.75 -5.43
CA ALA A 237 -16.94 10.15 -5.39
C ALA A 237 -16.39 10.86 -4.14
N LEU A 238 -16.50 10.24 -2.95
CA LEU A 238 -15.93 10.76 -1.71
C LEU A 238 -14.39 10.82 -1.77
N ARG A 239 -13.75 9.78 -2.32
CA ARG A 239 -12.30 9.73 -2.53
C ARG A 239 -11.79 10.88 -3.39
N ARG A 240 -12.48 11.15 -4.51
CA ARG A 240 -12.12 12.23 -5.42
C ARG A 240 -12.30 13.60 -4.78
N GLN A 241 -13.39 13.82 -4.06
CA GLN A 241 -13.60 15.07 -3.30
C GLN A 241 -12.48 15.27 -2.27
N ALA A 242 -12.16 14.23 -1.50
CA ALA A 242 -11.06 14.25 -0.54
C ALA A 242 -9.72 14.52 -1.21
N GLY A 243 -9.46 13.95 -2.38
CA GLY A 243 -8.24 14.19 -3.15
C GLY A 243 -8.02 15.66 -3.51
N VAL A 244 -9.08 16.37 -3.86
CA VAL A 244 -9.04 17.83 -4.08
C VAL A 244 -8.76 18.57 -2.77
N MET A 245 -9.44 18.21 -1.68
CA MET A 245 -9.23 18.82 -0.36
C MET A 245 -7.81 18.60 0.19
N MET A 246 -7.20 17.47 -0.17
CA MET A 246 -5.81 17.14 0.17
C MET A 246 -4.79 17.84 -0.73
N GLY A 247 -5.23 18.55 -1.78
CA GLY A 247 -4.34 19.22 -2.74
C GLY A 247 -3.66 18.28 -3.74
N LEU A 248 -4.17 17.07 -3.92
CA LEU A 248 -3.62 16.09 -4.87
C LEU A 248 -4.04 16.35 -6.32
N ALA A 249 -5.12 17.08 -6.53
CA ALA A 249 -5.62 17.48 -7.85
C ALA A 249 -6.44 18.76 -7.77
N ALA A 250 -6.58 19.44 -8.91
CA ALA A 250 -7.36 20.70 -9.01
C ALA A 250 -8.88 20.45 -9.10
N SER A 251 -9.31 19.27 -9.58
CA SER A 251 -10.71 18.88 -9.68
C SER A 251 -10.90 17.38 -9.36
N PRO A 252 -12.13 16.95 -9.01
CA PRO A 252 -12.40 15.54 -8.74
C PRO A 252 -12.05 14.61 -9.92
N GLU A 253 -12.26 15.04 -11.16
CA GLU A 253 -11.98 14.28 -12.38
C GLU A 253 -10.48 14.06 -12.59
N ALA A 254 -9.66 15.01 -12.13
CA ALA A 254 -8.20 14.96 -12.22
C ALA A 254 -7.55 14.12 -11.13
N VAL A 255 -8.29 13.65 -10.13
CA VAL A 255 -7.76 12.79 -9.05
C VAL A 255 -7.39 11.43 -9.64
N GLY A 256 -6.11 11.05 -9.50
CA GLY A 256 -5.58 9.77 -9.97
C GLY A 256 -6.21 8.55 -9.27
N LEU A 257 -5.92 7.36 -9.79
CA LEU A 257 -6.49 6.11 -9.28
C LEU A 257 -5.80 5.62 -8.01
N ALA A 258 -4.50 5.88 -7.85
CA ALA A 258 -3.70 5.33 -6.76
C ALA A 258 -3.82 6.12 -5.45
N LEU A 259 -4.04 7.45 -5.53
CA LEU A 259 -4.12 8.37 -4.39
C LEU A 259 -5.32 9.33 -4.51
N PRO A 260 -5.94 9.71 -3.35
CA PRO A 260 -5.78 9.06 -2.06
C PRO A 260 -6.41 7.67 -2.07
N LYS A 261 -6.00 6.79 -1.15
CA LYS A 261 -6.77 5.58 -0.86
C LYS A 261 -7.95 5.93 0.02
N ILE A 262 -9.06 5.22 -0.14
CA ILE A 262 -10.21 5.39 0.74
C ILE A 262 -10.48 4.10 1.50
N ALA A 263 -10.83 4.20 2.77
CA ALA A 263 -11.15 3.05 3.60
C ALA A 263 -12.31 3.34 4.54
N VAL A 264 -13.09 2.32 4.79
CA VAL A 264 -14.01 2.30 5.92
C VAL A 264 -13.33 1.64 7.10
N VAL A 265 -13.51 2.22 8.29
CA VAL A 265 -12.99 1.72 9.56
C VAL A 265 -14.13 1.47 10.54
N ALA A 266 -13.94 0.52 11.43
CA ALA A 266 -14.92 0.14 12.44
C ALA A 266 -14.24 -0.24 13.75
N PRO A 267 -14.97 -0.15 14.90
CA PRO A 267 -14.50 -0.70 16.17
C PRO A 267 -14.18 -2.21 16.06
N PRO A 268 -13.39 -2.75 16.98
CA PRO A 268 -13.12 -4.19 17.05
C PRO A 268 -14.43 -5.00 17.09
N ALA A 269 -14.53 -5.98 16.20
CA ALA A 269 -15.67 -6.89 16.10
C ALA A 269 -15.20 -8.28 15.63
N ALA A 270 -15.90 -9.32 16.07
CA ALA A 270 -15.62 -10.66 15.59
C ALA A 270 -15.93 -10.78 14.09
N TYR A 271 -15.04 -11.41 13.33
CA TYR A 271 -15.23 -11.62 11.90
C TYR A 271 -14.56 -12.92 11.42
N ARG A 272 -14.87 -13.30 10.19
CA ARG A 272 -14.23 -14.43 9.50
C ARG A 272 -13.28 -13.91 8.43
N ALA A 273 -12.01 -14.29 8.52
CA ALA A 273 -11.00 -13.96 7.54
C ALA A 273 -11.17 -14.78 6.24
N LEU A 274 -10.49 -14.36 5.16
CA LEU A 274 -10.60 -15.01 3.84
C LEU A 274 -10.11 -16.45 3.81
N ASP A 275 -9.22 -16.85 4.72
CA ASP A 275 -8.77 -18.23 4.91
C ASP A 275 -9.74 -19.09 5.73
N GLY A 276 -10.84 -18.49 6.22
CA GLY A 276 -11.85 -19.14 7.03
C GLY A 276 -11.59 -19.08 8.54
N ALA A 277 -10.49 -18.49 9.00
CA ALA A 277 -10.22 -18.31 10.43
C ALA A 277 -11.24 -17.37 11.07
N SER A 278 -11.75 -17.73 12.26
CA SER A 278 -12.60 -16.88 13.08
C SER A 278 -11.73 -16.07 14.03
N LEU A 279 -11.85 -14.74 13.96
CA LEU A 279 -11.08 -13.80 14.76
C LEU A 279 -12.04 -13.04 15.69
N GLY A 280 -11.76 -13.05 16.99
CA GLY A 280 -12.53 -12.32 17.99
C GLY A 280 -12.22 -10.83 18.02
N ALA A 281 -13.09 -10.03 18.64
CA ALA A 281 -12.90 -8.59 18.77
C ALA A 281 -11.62 -8.24 19.58
N GLU A 282 -11.23 -9.07 20.53
CA GLU A 282 -10.03 -8.89 21.37
C GLU A 282 -8.72 -9.07 20.61
N SER A 283 -8.76 -9.63 19.41
CA SER A 283 -7.56 -9.91 18.60
C SER A 283 -6.98 -8.68 17.90
N HIS A 284 -7.72 -7.57 17.84
CA HIS A 284 -7.32 -6.35 17.12
C HIS A 284 -7.84 -5.07 17.79
N ASP A 285 -7.33 -3.94 17.36
CA ASP A 285 -7.65 -2.64 17.95
C ASP A 285 -8.59 -1.83 17.05
N ILE A 286 -8.58 -2.09 15.73
CA ILE A 286 -9.45 -1.45 14.73
C ILE A 286 -9.60 -2.35 13.52
N ALA A 287 -10.78 -2.31 12.90
CA ALA A 287 -11.03 -3.00 11.63
C ALA A 287 -10.98 -2.02 10.44
N VAL A 288 -10.50 -2.49 9.28
CA VAL A 288 -10.40 -1.70 8.05
C VAL A 288 -10.79 -2.49 6.80
N ARG A 289 -11.49 -1.82 5.89
CA ARG A 289 -11.74 -2.27 4.52
C ARG A 289 -11.30 -1.17 3.58
N MET A 290 -10.23 -1.40 2.83
CA MET A 290 -9.58 -0.37 2.01
C MET A 290 -9.81 -0.61 0.53
N ILE A 291 -10.14 0.47 -0.19
CA ILE A 291 -10.30 0.52 -1.64
C ILE A 291 -9.08 1.22 -2.25
N SER A 292 -8.52 0.63 -3.27
CA SER A 292 -7.40 1.16 -4.04
C SER A 292 -7.51 0.71 -5.48
N MET A 293 -7.26 1.59 -6.43
CA MET A 293 -7.42 1.31 -7.86
C MET A 293 -8.84 0.78 -8.19
N GLU A 294 -9.86 1.39 -7.59
CA GLU A 294 -11.28 1.04 -7.77
C GLU A 294 -11.65 -0.40 -7.34
N ARG A 295 -10.80 -1.06 -6.54
CA ARG A 295 -11.01 -2.42 -6.04
C ARG A 295 -10.86 -2.50 -4.53
N ALA A 296 -11.63 -3.36 -3.90
CA ALA A 296 -11.48 -3.66 -2.48
C ALA A 296 -10.24 -4.55 -2.25
N HIS A 297 -9.39 -4.14 -1.35
CA HIS A 297 -8.15 -4.86 -1.04
C HIS A 297 -8.43 -6.15 -0.27
N ARG A 298 -7.84 -7.27 -0.72
CA ARG A 298 -7.95 -8.56 -0.02
C ARG A 298 -7.13 -8.60 1.27
N ALA A 299 -5.98 -7.90 1.29
CA ALA A 299 -5.20 -7.63 2.49
C ALA A 299 -4.87 -6.15 2.52
N VAL A 300 -4.93 -5.49 3.67
CA VAL A 300 -4.65 -4.06 3.77
C VAL A 300 -3.23 -3.76 3.26
N PRO A 301 -3.03 -2.75 2.39
CA PRO A 301 -1.69 -2.32 2.01
C PRO A 301 -0.91 -1.87 3.25
N LEU A 302 0.36 -2.27 3.37
CA LEU A 302 1.18 -1.93 4.54
C LEU A 302 1.19 -0.43 4.83
N THR A 303 1.41 0.43 3.82
CA THR A 303 1.39 1.88 4.01
C THR A 303 0.01 2.42 4.41
N GLY A 304 -1.07 1.77 3.97
CA GLY A 304 -2.43 2.10 4.42
C GLY A 304 -2.68 1.72 5.87
N ALA A 305 -2.18 0.54 6.30
CA ALA A 305 -2.24 0.13 7.69
C ALA A 305 -1.39 1.03 8.60
N MET A 306 -0.18 1.42 8.16
CA MET A 306 0.68 2.37 8.87
C MET A 306 0.00 3.74 9.01
N CYS A 307 -0.61 4.23 7.93
CA CYS A 307 -1.39 5.47 7.93
C CYS A 307 -2.53 5.40 8.96
N LEU A 308 -3.27 4.28 8.99
CA LEU A 308 -4.32 4.04 9.98
C LEU A 308 -3.77 3.99 11.41
N GLY A 309 -2.61 3.33 11.63
CA GLY A 309 -1.94 3.27 12.92
C GLY A 309 -1.54 4.66 13.44
N VAL A 310 -1.06 5.54 12.57
CA VAL A 310 -0.78 6.95 12.92
C VAL A 310 -2.08 7.71 13.23
N ASP A 311 -3.10 7.59 12.36
CA ASP A 311 -4.36 8.34 12.51
C ASP A 311 -5.13 7.89 13.77
N SER A 312 -5.04 6.62 14.16
CA SER A 312 -5.62 6.11 15.41
C SER A 312 -5.05 6.77 16.67
N ARG A 313 -3.92 7.47 16.56
CA ARG A 313 -3.27 8.21 17.65
C ARG A 313 -3.49 9.72 17.59
N ILE A 314 -4.15 10.23 16.53
CA ILE A 314 -4.47 11.65 16.41
C ILE A 314 -5.79 11.94 17.13
N PRO A 315 -5.77 12.69 18.24
CA PRO A 315 -6.98 12.94 19.02
C PRO A 315 -8.11 13.54 18.17
N GLY A 316 -9.28 12.92 18.22
CA GLY A 316 -10.47 13.37 17.54
C GLY A 316 -10.63 12.90 16.10
N SER A 317 -9.63 12.24 15.48
CA SER A 317 -9.79 11.64 14.15
C SER A 317 -10.82 10.49 14.16
N VAL A 318 -11.36 10.15 12.98
CA VAL A 318 -12.33 9.04 12.84
C VAL A 318 -11.74 7.72 13.34
N PRO A 319 -10.51 7.31 12.95
CA PRO A 319 -9.90 6.11 13.50
C PRO A 319 -9.66 6.17 15.01
N HIS A 320 -9.24 7.32 15.56
CA HIS A 320 -9.04 7.47 17.00
C HIS A 320 -10.33 7.27 17.79
N GLN A 321 -11.46 7.75 17.28
CA GLN A 321 -12.77 7.60 17.94
C GLN A 321 -13.29 6.16 17.90
N LEU A 322 -12.87 5.36 16.93
CA LEU A 322 -13.36 4.00 16.70
C LEU A 322 -12.39 2.92 17.20
N ALA A 323 -11.11 3.25 17.36
CA ALA A 323 -10.14 2.30 17.87
C ALA A 323 -10.44 1.92 19.32
N GLY A 324 -10.36 0.63 19.61
CA GLY A 324 -10.32 0.13 20.98
C GLY A 324 -9.00 0.49 21.66
N PRO A 325 -8.91 0.29 22.99
CA PRO A 325 -7.65 0.51 23.70
C PRO A 325 -6.56 -0.40 23.13
N PRO A 326 -5.39 0.15 22.73
CA PRO A 326 -4.33 -0.66 22.13
C PRO A 326 -3.76 -1.65 23.16
N ALA A 327 -3.52 -2.88 22.73
CA ALA A 327 -2.88 -3.89 23.57
C ALA A 327 -1.43 -3.49 23.96
N ARG A 328 -0.78 -2.69 23.12
CA ARG A 328 0.55 -2.11 23.33
C ARG A 328 0.57 -0.66 22.89
N ALA A 329 1.25 0.19 23.64
CA ALA A 329 1.29 1.63 23.39
C ALA A 329 1.96 2.00 22.04
N ASP A 330 2.91 1.18 21.60
CA ASP A 330 3.72 1.38 20.39
C ASP A 330 3.18 0.64 19.15
N GLU A 331 2.06 -0.10 19.27
CA GLU A 331 1.53 -0.97 18.23
C GLU A 331 0.03 -0.73 18.02
N THR A 332 -0.43 -0.90 16.80
CA THR A 332 -1.86 -0.96 16.43
C THR A 332 -2.09 -2.25 15.66
N ARG A 333 -2.98 -3.11 16.16
CA ARG A 333 -3.40 -4.34 15.51
C ARG A 333 -4.58 -4.04 14.60
N VAL A 334 -4.37 -4.15 13.31
CA VAL A 334 -5.34 -3.78 12.26
C VAL A 334 -5.98 -5.04 11.69
N ALA A 335 -7.29 -5.21 11.90
CA ALA A 335 -8.06 -6.29 11.29
C ALA A 335 -8.41 -5.94 9.84
N ASN A 336 -8.06 -6.80 8.92
CA ASN A 336 -8.31 -6.68 7.50
C ASN A 336 -8.90 -7.98 6.94
N PRO A 337 -9.37 -8.05 5.69
CA PRO A 337 -10.02 -9.26 5.18
C PRO A 337 -9.20 -10.56 5.32
N SER A 338 -7.88 -10.47 5.24
CA SER A 338 -6.99 -11.65 5.30
C SER A 338 -6.49 -11.99 6.71
N GLY A 339 -6.87 -11.23 7.74
CA GLY A 339 -6.40 -11.45 9.12
C GLY A 339 -5.95 -10.18 9.81
N ILE A 340 -4.97 -10.25 10.68
CA ILE A 340 -4.47 -9.14 11.48
C ILE A 340 -3.07 -8.76 11.03
N LEU A 341 -2.86 -7.46 10.86
CA LEU A 341 -1.56 -6.86 10.60
C LEU A 341 -1.23 -5.87 11.72
N SER A 342 -0.08 -6.04 12.34
CA SER A 342 0.43 -5.11 13.36
C SER A 342 1.34 -4.07 12.75
N VAL A 343 1.13 -2.81 13.11
CA VAL A 343 1.95 -1.67 12.69
C VAL A 343 2.32 -0.83 13.90
N GLY A 344 3.58 -0.35 13.92
CA GLY A 344 4.06 0.62 14.90
C GLY A 344 3.86 2.04 14.40
N ALA A 345 3.69 2.99 15.33
CA ALA A 345 3.79 4.42 15.10
C ALA A 345 4.38 5.09 16.35
N GLU A 346 5.49 5.80 16.18
CA GLU A 346 6.19 6.58 17.19
C GLU A 346 6.13 8.07 16.86
#